data_782ff38467ba15b151a883bf07cb11d5
#
_entry.id   782ff38467ba15b151a883bf07cb11d5
#
_cell.length_a   1.000
_cell.length_b   1.000
_cell.length_c   1.000
_cell.angle_alpha   90.00
_cell.angle_beta   90.00
_cell.angle_gamma   90.00
#
_symmetry.space_group_name_H-M   'P 1'
#
loop_
_entity.id
_entity.type
_entity.pdbx_description
1 polymer ?
#
loop_
_entity_poly.entity_id
_entity_poly.type
_entity_poly.pdbx_seq_one_letter_code
_entity_poly.pdbx_strand_id
1 'polypeptide(L)'
;MGKKVVVGMSGGVDSSVAAYLLKEQGYEVIGVTMQIWQSETKCEVEKKGGCCGISAVEDARRVAEVLDIPYYVMNFRAEFKRDVIDYFVREYRLGRTPNPCIACNRFVKWEALLERSLLLGAAYIATGHYAQVHCLENGRYALGLSKTAAKDQTYALYNLTQRQLSHTLMPIGAYEKPEVRAIAAAAGLPVAAKPDSQEICFVPDGDYARFIDESTGEPSAPGNFVDTAGQVLGQHRGITHYTVGQRKGLGIAFGEPRYVTALRPETNEVVLGTGEEVFSSKLLADDVNWMAVSQPEIGTKLRCRAKIRYNHGGADCEVLMLPDGKIQVMFPTPQRAVTPGQAVVLYTEAGIVLGGGTIER
;
A
#
# COMPACT_ATOMS: atom_id res chain seq x y z
N MET A 1 34.01 -4.00 -10.82
CA MET A 1 33.27 -3.75 -9.58
C MET A 1 31.79 -3.90 -9.87
N GLY A 2 31.07 -4.65 -9.03
CA GLY A 2 29.61 -4.80 -9.15
C GLY A 2 28.89 -3.46 -9.00
N LYS A 3 27.69 -3.33 -9.58
CA LYS A 3 26.84 -2.16 -9.36
C LYS A 3 26.39 -2.13 -7.89
N LYS A 4 26.44 -0.98 -7.26
CA LYS A 4 26.04 -0.78 -5.87
C LYS A 4 24.52 -0.76 -5.75
N VAL A 5 23.96 -1.49 -4.79
CA VAL A 5 22.52 -1.53 -4.48
C VAL A 5 22.26 -1.33 -3.00
N VAL A 6 21.33 -0.46 -2.66
CA VAL A 6 20.82 -0.29 -1.29
C VAL A 6 19.56 -1.15 -1.12
N VAL A 7 19.57 -2.07 -0.16
CA VAL A 7 18.44 -2.94 0.14
C VAL A 7 17.72 -2.45 1.39
N GLY A 8 16.43 -2.12 1.25
CA GLY A 8 15.58 -1.79 2.38
C GLY A 8 15.28 -3.04 3.21
N MET A 9 15.91 -3.16 4.38
CA MET A 9 15.81 -4.32 5.28
C MET A 9 14.85 -4.00 6.44
N SER A 10 13.75 -4.73 6.50
CA SER A 10 12.72 -4.59 7.56
C SER A 10 12.90 -5.56 8.73
N GLY A 11 13.99 -6.34 8.76
CA GLY A 11 14.17 -7.44 9.72
C GLY A 11 13.23 -8.63 9.49
N GLY A 12 12.58 -8.70 8.32
CA GLY A 12 11.76 -9.83 7.88
C GLY A 12 12.50 -10.72 6.87
N VAL A 13 11.97 -11.93 6.64
CA VAL A 13 12.56 -12.92 5.73
C VAL A 13 12.69 -12.41 4.31
N ASP A 14 11.68 -11.69 3.80
CA ASP A 14 11.60 -11.28 2.41
C ASP A 14 12.71 -10.30 2.02
N SER A 15 12.92 -9.26 2.80
CA SER A 15 14.00 -8.29 2.58
C SER A 15 15.40 -8.89 2.79
N SER A 16 15.51 -9.86 3.67
CA SER A 16 16.77 -10.58 3.93
C SER A 16 17.17 -11.48 2.76
N VAL A 17 16.20 -12.21 2.19
CA VAL A 17 16.42 -13.01 0.98
C VAL A 17 16.69 -12.13 -0.22
N ALA A 18 16.04 -10.97 -0.32
CA ALA A 18 16.35 -10.00 -1.37
C ALA A 18 17.82 -9.55 -1.33
N ALA A 19 18.35 -9.25 -0.13
CA ALA A 19 19.76 -8.90 0.05
C ALA A 19 20.69 -10.06 -0.31
N TYR A 20 20.38 -11.27 0.13
CA TYR A 20 21.14 -12.49 -0.18
C TYR A 20 21.22 -12.72 -1.71
N LEU A 21 20.08 -12.74 -2.39
CA LEU A 21 20.02 -12.99 -3.83
C LEU A 21 20.82 -11.96 -4.65
N LEU A 22 20.78 -10.68 -4.26
CA LEU A 22 21.55 -9.63 -4.93
C LEU A 22 23.05 -9.79 -4.69
N LYS A 23 23.47 -10.21 -3.49
CA LYS A 23 24.87 -10.50 -3.21
C LYS A 23 25.36 -11.68 -4.09
N GLU A 24 24.58 -12.76 -4.18
CA GLU A 24 24.89 -13.90 -5.05
C GLU A 24 24.97 -13.52 -6.54
N GLN A 25 24.19 -12.52 -6.96
CA GLN A 25 24.24 -11.96 -8.33
C GLN A 25 25.43 -11.03 -8.57
N GLY A 26 26.29 -10.81 -7.58
CA GLY A 26 27.50 -9.99 -7.68
C GLY A 26 27.29 -8.48 -7.54
N TYR A 27 26.16 -8.04 -6.98
CA TYR A 27 26.00 -6.65 -6.60
C TYR A 27 26.81 -6.31 -5.34
N GLU A 28 27.26 -5.06 -5.24
CA GLU A 28 27.76 -4.47 -3.99
C GLU A 28 26.55 -4.06 -3.13
N VAL A 29 26.15 -4.94 -2.21
CA VAL A 29 24.94 -4.77 -1.40
C VAL A 29 25.21 -3.95 -0.15
N ILE A 30 24.36 -2.96 0.13
CA ILE A 30 24.31 -2.19 1.38
C ILE A 30 22.92 -2.38 2.00
N GLY A 31 22.84 -2.90 3.22
CA GLY A 31 21.59 -3.00 3.98
C GLY A 31 21.21 -1.69 4.65
N VAL A 32 19.96 -1.29 4.53
CA VAL A 32 19.42 -0.09 5.22
C VAL A 32 18.11 -0.42 5.90
N THR A 33 18.03 -0.19 7.21
CA THR A 33 16.73 -0.14 7.91
C THR A 33 16.27 1.31 8.03
N MET A 34 15.06 1.56 7.58
CA MET A 34 14.41 2.87 7.69
C MET A 34 13.76 2.99 9.07
N GLN A 35 14.21 3.95 9.87
CA GLN A 35 13.57 4.29 11.12
C GLN A 35 12.43 5.27 10.84
N ILE A 36 11.19 4.77 10.77
CA ILE A 36 10.02 5.53 10.32
C ILE A 36 9.07 5.90 11.47
N TRP A 37 9.01 5.11 12.55
CA TRP A 37 8.10 5.31 13.66
C TRP A 37 8.72 4.89 14.99
N GLN A 38 8.37 5.59 16.07
CA GLN A 38 8.57 5.14 17.45
C GLN A 38 7.30 5.40 18.23
N SER A 39 6.73 4.36 18.82
CA SER A 39 5.74 4.54 19.87
C SER A 39 6.43 5.07 21.12
N GLU A 40 5.88 6.12 21.73
CA GLU A 40 6.37 6.66 23.01
C GLU A 40 6.10 5.69 24.18
N THR A 41 5.15 4.77 24.02
CA THR A 41 4.84 3.68 24.97
C THR A 41 5.68 2.44 24.68
N LYS A 42 6.83 2.39 25.32
CA LYS A 42 7.90 1.37 25.12
C LYS A 42 7.53 -0.12 25.30
N CYS A 43 6.40 -0.47 25.86
CA CYS A 43 6.12 -1.85 26.29
C CYS A 43 5.22 -2.71 25.39
N GLU A 44 4.38 -2.15 24.53
CA GLU A 44 3.38 -2.95 23.80
C GLU A 44 3.73 -3.25 22.34
N VAL A 45 4.52 -2.41 21.70
CA VAL A 45 4.91 -2.58 20.29
C VAL A 45 5.96 -3.68 20.10
N GLU A 46 6.80 -3.93 21.09
CA GLU A 46 7.82 -4.99 21.04
C GLU A 46 7.22 -6.41 20.97
N LYS A 47 6.01 -6.61 21.47
CA LYS A 47 5.35 -7.94 21.50
C LYS A 47 4.63 -8.31 20.20
N LYS A 48 4.41 -7.39 19.27
CA LYS A 48 3.59 -7.62 18.06
C LYS A 48 4.31 -7.49 16.70
N GLY A 49 5.65 -7.42 16.67
CA GLY A 49 6.41 -7.62 15.42
C GLY A 49 6.28 -6.52 14.35
N GLY A 50 6.15 -5.27 14.74
CA GLY A 50 6.17 -4.15 13.78
C GLY A 50 7.52 -4.01 13.07
N CYS A 51 7.52 -3.63 11.78
CA CYS A 51 8.71 -3.52 10.91
C CYS A 51 9.79 -2.53 11.37
N CYS A 52 9.57 -1.75 12.43
CA CYS A 52 10.40 -0.61 12.83
C CYS A 52 10.78 -0.62 14.32
N GLY A 53 10.47 -1.69 15.06
CA GLY A 53 10.90 -1.87 16.45
C GLY A 53 12.41 -2.14 16.56
N ILE A 54 12.96 -1.98 17.78
CA ILE A 54 14.38 -2.28 18.07
C ILE A 54 14.72 -3.71 17.65
N SER A 55 13.82 -4.67 17.87
CA SER A 55 13.98 -6.07 17.44
C SER A 55 14.11 -6.23 15.92
N ALA A 56 13.41 -5.44 15.13
CA ALA A 56 13.50 -5.48 13.66
C ALA A 56 14.86 -4.95 13.15
N VAL A 57 15.39 -3.90 13.80
CA VAL A 57 16.75 -3.38 13.53
C VAL A 57 17.80 -4.39 13.88
N GLU A 58 17.67 -5.06 15.04
CA GLU A 58 18.61 -6.10 15.47
C GLU A 58 18.59 -7.32 14.55
N ASP A 59 17.40 -7.78 14.13
CA ASP A 59 17.26 -8.88 13.17
C ASP A 59 17.89 -8.54 11.83
N ALA A 60 17.65 -7.32 11.30
CA ALA A 60 18.27 -6.86 10.06
C ALA A 60 19.82 -6.77 10.18
N ARG A 61 20.32 -6.33 11.34
CA ARG A 61 21.76 -6.27 11.61
C ARG A 61 22.39 -7.66 11.62
N ARG A 62 21.78 -8.62 12.32
CA ARG A 62 22.25 -10.03 12.35
C ARG A 62 22.27 -10.64 10.94
N VAL A 63 21.25 -10.36 10.13
CA VAL A 63 21.25 -10.79 8.73
C VAL A 63 22.41 -10.16 7.96
N ALA A 64 22.65 -8.87 8.12
CA ALA A 64 23.74 -8.17 7.44
C ALA A 64 25.12 -8.72 7.86
N GLU A 65 25.30 -9.09 9.14
CA GLU A 65 26.51 -9.76 9.64
C GLU A 65 26.69 -11.14 8.98
N VAL A 66 25.64 -11.98 8.91
CA VAL A 66 25.69 -13.28 8.23
C VAL A 66 26.02 -13.12 6.75
N LEU A 67 25.47 -12.11 6.12
CA LEU A 67 25.72 -11.80 4.70
C LEU A 67 27.05 -11.06 4.47
N ASP A 68 27.77 -10.65 5.51
CA ASP A 68 28.98 -9.83 5.39
C ASP A 68 28.77 -8.64 4.45
N ILE A 69 27.76 -7.80 4.75
CA ILE A 69 27.41 -6.58 4.02
C ILE A 69 27.38 -5.38 4.96
N PRO A 70 27.77 -4.17 4.50
CA PRO A 70 27.57 -2.93 5.25
C PRO A 70 26.09 -2.72 5.60
N TYR A 71 25.83 -2.24 6.83
CA TYR A 71 24.47 -2.03 7.30
C TYR A 71 24.32 -0.69 8.02
N TYR A 72 23.27 0.05 7.70
CA TYR A 72 22.98 1.35 8.29
C TYR A 72 21.53 1.47 8.72
N VAL A 73 21.29 2.28 9.74
CA VAL A 73 19.95 2.71 10.15
C VAL A 73 19.79 4.18 9.76
N MET A 74 18.83 4.48 8.91
CA MET A 74 18.56 5.83 8.43
C MET A 74 17.24 6.37 9.01
N ASN A 75 17.24 7.63 9.45
CA ASN A 75 16.07 8.28 10.02
C ASN A 75 15.18 8.85 8.90
N PHE A 76 13.92 8.38 8.85
CA PHE A 76 12.87 8.83 7.93
C PHE A 76 11.58 9.22 8.68
N ARG A 77 11.68 9.54 9.98
CA ARG A 77 10.50 9.83 10.81
C ARG A 77 9.75 11.07 10.34
N ALA A 78 10.47 12.10 9.92
CA ALA A 78 9.86 13.34 9.46
C ALA A 78 9.06 13.13 8.17
N GLU A 79 9.65 12.45 7.20
CA GLU A 79 9.00 12.10 5.94
C GLU A 79 7.81 11.18 6.18
N PHE A 80 7.97 10.16 7.02
CA PHE A 80 6.89 9.21 7.32
C PHE A 80 5.73 9.90 8.06
N LYS A 81 6.02 10.79 9.01
CA LYS A 81 4.97 11.56 9.69
C LYS A 81 4.20 12.42 8.69
N ARG A 82 4.88 13.25 7.91
CA ARG A 82 4.27 14.19 6.98
C ARG A 82 3.48 13.48 5.87
N ASP A 83 4.10 12.49 5.21
CA ASP A 83 3.59 11.93 3.95
C ASP A 83 2.73 10.68 4.15
N VAL A 84 2.82 10.01 5.31
CA VAL A 84 2.05 8.79 5.58
C VAL A 84 1.06 9.01 6.70
N ILE A 85 1.49 9.46 7.89
CA ILE A 85 0.59 9.58 9.05
C ILE A 85 -0.36 10.77 8.88
N ASP A 86 0.18 11.98 8.61
CA ASP A 86 -0.64 13.19 8.47
C ASP A 86 -1.59 13.06 7.26
N TYR A 87 -1.15 12.40 6.17
CA TYR A 87 -2.01 12.04 5.05
C TYR A 87 -3.12 11.08 5.49
N PHE A 88 -2.79 10.00 6.20
CA PHE A 88 -3.75 9.00 6.68
C PHE A 88 -4.83 9.65 7.56
N VAL A 89 -4.43 10.46 8.53
CA VAL A 89 -5.34 11.17 9.43
C VAL A 89 -6.26 12.13 8.66
N ARG A 90 -5.69 12.91 7.76
CA ARG A 90 -6.46 13.86 6.93
C ARG A 90 -7.50 13.16 6.08
N GLU A 91 -7.14 12.08 5.38
CA GLU A 91 -8.08 11.37 4.51
C GLU A 91 -9.24 10.76 5.29
N TYR A 92 -8.99 10.15 6.45
CA TYR A 92 -10.06 9.63 7.30
C TYR A 92 -11.00 10.73 7.80
N ARG A 93 -10.49 11.91 8.15
CA ARG A 93 -11.31 13.06 8.53
C ARG A 93 -12.15 13.61 7.38
N LEU A 94 -11.70 13.41 6.15
CA LEU A 94 -12.46 13.71 4.93
C LEU A 94 -13.42 12.57 4.52
N GLY A 95 -13.66 11.58 5.38
CA GLY A 95 -14.53 10.43 5.09
C GLY A 95 -13.98 9.50 4.00
N ARG A 96 -12.68 9.53 3.75
CA ARG A 96 -11.99 8.67 2.79
C ARG A 96 -11.23 7.56 3.51
N THR A 97 -10.95 6.48 2.83
CA THR A 97 -10.20 5.34 3.40
C THR A 97 -8.89 5.16 2.65
N PRO A 98 -7.79 5.82 3.06
CA PRO A 98 -6.50 5.74 2.37
C PRO A 98 -5.83 4.39 2.58
N ASN A 99 -4.89 4.06 1.68
CA ASN A 99 -3.95 2.96 1.89
C ASN A 99 -2.57 3.53 2.24
N PRO A 100 -2.14 3.51 3.52
CA PRO A 100 -0.89 4.12 3.94
C PRO A 100 0.35 3.39 3.39
N CYS A 101 0.24 2.11 2.99
CA CYS A 101 1.34 1.40 2.35
C CYS A 101 1.66 1.98 0.97
N ILE A 102 0.65 2.44 0.22
CA ILE A 102 0.86 3.13 -1.06
C ILE A 102 1.63 4.43 -0.83
N ALA A 103 1.22 5.25 0.14
CA ALA A 103 1.91 6.50 0.48
C ALA A 103 3.35 6.24 0.97
N CYS A 104 3.56 5.25 1.84
CA CYS A 104 4.88 4.86 2.31
C CYS A 104 5.78 4.40 1.16
N ASN A 105 5.27 3.60 0.24
CA ASN A 105 6.03 3.20 -0.94
C ASN A 105 6.39 4.43 -1.79
N ARG A 106 5.42 5.27 -2.17
CA ARG A 106 5.63 6.44 -3.02
C ARG A 106 6.66 7.39 -2.42
N PHE A 107 6.43 7.89 -1.21
CA PHE A 107 7.14 9.03 -0.65
C PHE A 107 8.37 8.64 0.20
N VAL A 108 8.29 7.56 0.96
CA VAL A 108 9.39 7.20 1.88
C VAL A 108 10.39 6.27 1.21
N LYS A 109 9.92 5.17 0.58
CA LYS A 109 10.83 4.18 -0.02
C LYS A 109 11.36 4.64 -1.38
N TRP A 110 10.48 5.07 -2.29
CA TRP A 110 10.89 5.38 -3.66
C TRP A 110 11.14 6.87 -3.95
N GLU A 111 10.86 7.75 -3.01
CA GLU A 111 11.32 9.14 -3.08
C GLU A 111 12.49 9.36 -2.13
N ALA A 112 12.28 9.34 -0.82
CA ALA A 112 13.31 9.71 0.14
C ALA A 112 14.48 8.70 0.23
N LEU A 113 14.23 7.37 0.29
CA LEU A 113 15.30 6.38 0.35
C LEU A 113 16.06 6.30 -0.97
N LEU A 114 15.36 6.33 -2.13
CA LEU A 114 16.03 6.31 -3.44
C LEU A 114 16.96 7.52 -3.59
N GLU A 115 16.47 8.73 -3.32
CA GLU A 115 17.28 9.95 -3.42
C GLU A 115 18.54 9.86 -2.55
N ARG A 116 18.41 9.47 -1.27
CA ARG A 116 19.56 9.30 -0.39
C ARG A 116 20.51 8.21 -0.88
N SER A 117 19.99 7.13 -1.47
CA SER A 117 20.80 6.04 -2.01
C SER A 117 21.61 6.46 -3.24
N LEU A 118 20.99 7.23 -4.15
CA LEU A 118 21.67 7.77 -5.33
C LEU A 118 22.79 8.75 -4.94
N LEU A 119 22.57 9.60 -3.93
CA LEU A 119 23.60 10.49 -3.38
C LEU A 119 24.79 9.73 -2.77
N LEU A 120 24.58 8.51 -2.27
CA LEU A 120 25.62 7.60 -1.79
C LEU A 120 26.29 6.78 -2.91
N GLY A 121 25.94 7.07 -4.17
CA GLY A 121 26.51 6.41 -5.35
C GLY A 121 25.93 5.02 -5.64
N ALA A 122 24.78 4.68 -5.06
CA ALA A 122 24.07 3.45 -5.43
C ALA A 122 23.43 3.60 -6.82
N ALA A 123 23.49 2.54 -7.62
CA ALA A 123 22.81 2.50 -8.91
C ALA A 123 21.33 2.09 -8.76
N TYR A 124 21.02 1.34 -7.71
CA TYR A 124 19.69 0.79 -7.47
C TYR A 124 19.31 0.83 -6.00
N ILE A 125 18.00 0.84 -5.75
CA ILE A 125 17.43 0.36 -4.50
C ILE A 125 16.74 -0.98 -4.72
N ALA A 126 16.64 -1.80 -3.67
CA ALA A 126 15.93 -3.06 -3.70
C ALA A 126 15.11 -3.25 -2.43
N THR A 127 14.06 -4.03 -2.54
CA THR A 127 13.17 -4.37 -1.44
C THR A 127 12.69 -5.82 -1.53
N GLY A 128 12.19 -6.34 -0.43
CA GLY A 128 11.51 -7.64 -0.38
C GLY A 128 10.04 -7.59 -0.81
N HIS A 129 9.68 -6.79 -1.84
CA HIS A 129 8.32 -6.81 -2.38
C HIS A 129 8.11 -7.91 -3.39
N TYR A 130 6.92 -8.51 -3.36
CA TYR A 130 6.45 -9.48 -4.33
C TYR A 130 5.84 -8.77 -5.55
N ALA A 131 6.69 -8.34 -6.47
CA ALA A 131 6.37 -7.79 -7.77
C ALA A 131 7.57 -8.01 -8.70
N GLN A 132 7.38 -7.92 -10.01
CA GLN A 132 8.44 -8.02 -11.01
C GLN A 132 8.60 -6.70 -11.75
N VAL A 133 9.83 -6.24 -11.94
CA VAL A 133 10.12 -5.04 -12.74
C VAL A 133 10.50 -5.47 -14.14
N HIS A 134 9.79 -4.99 -15.15
CA HIS A 134 10.04 -5.28 -16.56
C HIS A 134 10.41 -4.01 -17.31
N CYS A 135 11.40 -4.10 -18.20
CA CYS A 135 11.61 -3.13 -19.26
C CYS A 135 10.84 -3.64 -20.50
N LEU A 136 9.84 -2.88 -20.92
CA LEU A 136 8.96 -3.24 -22.03
C LEU A 136 9.61 -2.87 -23.38
N GLU A 137 9.08 -3.41 -24.48
CA GLU A 137 9.58 -3.14 -25.85
C GLU A 137 9.51 -1.65 -26.23
N ASN A 138 8.55 -0.90 -25.65
CA ASN A 138 8.44 0.56 -25.83
C ASN A 138 9.45 1.35 -25.00
N GLY A 139 10.39 0.70 -24.30
CA GLY A 139 11.41 1.30 -23.47
C GLY A 139 10.92 1.75 -22.09
N ARG A 140 9.64 1.58 -21.75
CA ARG A 140 9.11 1.93 -20.43
C ARG A 140 9.32 0.79 -19.45
N TYR A 141 9.45 1.18 -18.18
CA TYR A 141 9.46 0.22 -17.09
C TYR A 141 8.03 0.05 -16.55
N ALA A 142 7.67 -1.20 -16.23
CA ALA A 142 6.38 -1.52 -15.62
C ALA A 142 6.51 -2.65 -14.60
N LEU A 143 5.54 -2.75 -13.71
CA LEU A 143 5.43 -3.87 -12.79
C LEU A 143 4.57 -4.97 -13.39
N GLY A 144 5.03 -6.20 -13.24
CA GLY A 144 4.26 -7.41 -13.48
C GLY A 144 3.91 -8.11 -12.17
N LEU A 145 2.82 -8.90 -12.21
CA LEU A 145 2.39 -9.71 -11.07
C LEU A 145 3.54 -10.61 -10.59
N SER A 146 3.63 -10.82 -9.30
CA SER A 146 4.57 -11.77 -8.72
C SER A 146 4.18 -13.21 -9.05
N LYS A 147 5.13 -14.13 -8.98
CA LYS A 147 4.86 -15.57 -9.12
C LYS A 147 3.85 -16.05 -8.08
N THR A 148 3.94 -15.54 -6.85
CA THR A 148 3.00 -15.87 -5.77
C THR A 148 1.79 -14.93 -5.75
N ALA A 149 0.69 -15.34 -6.40
CA ALA A 149 -0.51 -14.52 -6.52
C ALA A 149 -1.09 -14.08 -5.16
N ALA A 150 -1.01 -14.93 -4.12
CA ALA A 150 -1.52 -14.64 -2.79
C ALA A 150 -0.73 -13.53 -2.05
N LYS A 151 0.49 -13.24 -2.47
CA LYS A 151 1.37 -12.22 -1.87
C LYS A 151 1.67 -11.08 -2.82
N ASP A 152 1.03 -11.02 -4.00
CA ASP A 152 1.26 -9.97 -4.97
C ASP A 152 1.06 -8.57 -4.36
N GLN A 153 2.05 -7.71 -4.55
CA GLN A 153 2.07 -6.36 -3.99
C GLN A 153 2.06 -5.25 -5.05
N THR A 154 1.83 -5.58 -6.30
CA THR A 154 1.78 -4.61 -7.39
C THR A 154 0.74 -3.52 -7.16
N TYR A 155 -0.39 -3.85 -6.50
CA TYR A 155 -1.41 -2.88 -6.09
C TYR A 155 -0.85 -1.75 -5.23
N ALA A 156 0.05 -2.06 -4.30
CA ALA A 156 0.64 -1.06 -3.40
C ALA A 156 1.81 -0.27 -4.02
N LEU A 157 2.18 -0.60 -5.26
CA LEU A 157 3.35 -0.06 -5.96
C LEU A 157 2.98 0.66 -7.27
N TYR A 158 1.70 0.76 -7.61
CA TYR A 158 1.21 1.23 -8.91
C TYR A 158 1.65 2.66 -9.26
N ASN A 159 1.95 3.47 -8.28
CA ASN A 159 2.29 4.89 -8.48
C ASN A 159 3.80 5.17 -8.54
N LEU A 160 4.63 4.14 -8.72
CA LEU A 160 6.05 4.32 -8.98
C LEU A 160 6.26 4.92 -10.37
N THR A 161 7.10 5.95 -10.43
CA THR A 161 7.43 6.65 -11.68
C THR A 161 8.45 5.87 -12.52
N GLN A 162 8.61 6.25 -13.79
CA GLN A 162 9.59 5.64 -14.69
C GLN A 162 11.02 5.75 -14.13
N ARG A 163 11.38 6.92 -13.59
CA ARG A 163 12.69 7.13 -12.92
C ARG A 163 12.88 6.19 -11.75
N GLN A 164 11.86 6.05 -10.91
CA GLN A 164 11.93 5.16 -9.75
C GLN A 164 12.06 3.70 -10.16
N LEU A 165 11.26 3.25 -11.13
CA LEU A 165 11.30 1.86 -11.62
C LEU A 165 12.64 1.51 -12.27
N SER A 166 13.26 2.42 -13.05
CA SER A 166 14.56 2.18 -13.67
C SER A 166 15.72 1.99 -12.68
N HIS A 167 15.53 2.43 -11.44
CA HIS A 167 16.48 2.26 -10.33
C HIS A 167 16.01 1.22 -9.28
N THR A 168 15.07 0.35 -9.62
CA THR A 168 14.44 -0.58 -8.67
C THR A 168 14.74 -2.04 -9.02
N LEU A 169 15.11 -2.82 -8.00
CA LEU A 169 15.20 -4.27 -8.09
C LEU A 169 14.24 -4.93 -7.08
N MET A 170 13.52 -5.94 -7.54
CA MET A 170 12.59 -6.75 -6.72
C MET A 170 12.91 -8.24 -6.89
N PRO A 171 14.03 -8.72 -6.33
CA PRO A 171 14.59 -10.03 -6.66
C PRO A 171 13.71 -11.21 -6.24
N ILE A 172 12.80 -11.03 -5.27
CA ILE A 172 11.92 -12.11 -4.80
C ILE A 172 10.60 -12.23 -5.58
N GLY A 173 10.29 -11.31 -6.47
CA GLY A 173 9.05 -11.34 -7.27
C GLY A 173 8.89 -12.60 -8.15
N ALA A 174 10.00 -13.25 -8.52
CA ALA A 174 10.02 -14.47 -9.30
C ALA A 174 9.94 -15.77 -8.47
N TYR A 175 9.76 -15.67 -7.16
CA TYR A 175 9.74 -16.82 -6.23
C TYR A 175 8.39 -16.95 -5.53
N GLU A 176 8.01 -18.20 -5.23
CA GLU A 176 6.92 -18.50 -4.30
C GLU A 176 7.36 -18.26 -2.85
N LYS A 177 6.42 -17.93 -1.97
CA LYS A 177 6.75 -17.69 -0.54
C LYS A 177 7.45 -18.87 0.15
N PRO A 178 7.09 -20.14 -0.09
CA PRO A 178 7.83 -21.28 0.43
C PRO A 178 9.27 -21.34 -0.10
N GLU A 179 9.50 -21.01 -1.38
CA GLU A 179 10.83 -20.96 -1.97
C GLU A 179 11.71 -19.90 -1.28
N VAL A 180 11.15 -18.71 -1.01
CA VAL A 180 11.83 -17.63 -0.27
C VAL A 180 12.24 -18.11 1.12
N ARG A 181 11.38 -18.82 1.85
CA ARG A 181 11.72 -19.40 3.16
C ARG A 181 12.79 -20.49 3.07
N ALA A 182 12.73 -21.33 2.04
CA ALA A 182 13.75 -22.36 1.80
C ALA A 182 15.13 -21.75 1.52
N ILE A 183 15.18 -20.69 0.68
CA ILE A 183 16.41 -19.93 0.42
C ILE A 183 16.96 -19.33 1.72
N ALA A 184 16.10 -18.71 2.54
CA ALA A 184 16.51 -18.14 3.82
C ALA A 184 17.13 -19.18 4.75
N ALA A 185 16.51 -20.37 4.83
CA ALA A 185 17.00 -21.48 5.65
C ALA A 185 18.33 -22.03 5.12
N ALA A 186 18.45 -22.26 3.82
CA ALA A 186 19.67 -22.75 3.17
C ALA A 186 20.84 -21.76 3.31
N ALA A 187 20.56 -20.44 3.27
CA ALA A 187 21.55 -19.39 3.48
C ALA A 187 21.87 -19.13 4.97
N GLY A 188 21.29 -19.88 5.91
CA GLY A 188 21.52 -19.71 7.35
C GLY A 188 21.00 -18.38 7.92
N LEU A 189 20.01 -17.75 7.30
CA LEU A 189 19.49 -16.46 7.75
C LEU A 189 18.68 -16.63 9.05
N PRO A 190 18.98 -15.86 10.11
CA PRO A 190 18.35 -16.05 11.42
C PRO A 190 16.85 -15.76 11.46
N VAL A 191 16.31 -15.11 10.40
CA VAL A 191 14.91 -14.72 10.26
C VAL A 191 14.06 -15.70 9.43
N ALA A 192 14.60 -16.86 9.01
CA ALA A 192 13.93 -17.81 8.12
C ALA A 192 12.55 -18.28 8.64
N ALA A 193 12.40 -18.47 9.96
CA ALA A 193 11.17 -18.91 10.61
C ALA A 193 10.26 -17.74 11.07
N LYS A 194 10.69 -16.48 10.90
CA LYS A 194 9.94 -15.31 11.38
C LYS A 194 8.59 -15.18 10.65
N PRO A 195 7.47 -14.94 11.38
CA PRO A 195 6.17 -14.73 10.76
C PRO A 195 6.14 -13.40 9.97
N ASP A 196 5.23 -13.33 8.99
CA ASP A 196 5.02 -12.11 8.20
C ASP A 196 4.27 -11.06 9.03
N SER A 197 4.58 -9.78 8.82
CA SER A 197 3.79 -8.67 9.36
C SER A 197 2.44 -8.60 8.65
N GLN A 198 1.33 -8.44 9.41
CA GLN A 198 -0.03 -8.51 8.86
C GLN A 198 -0.80 -7.20 8.96
N GLU A 199 -0.41 -6.28 9.86
CA GLU A 199 -1.12 -5.04 10.14
C GLU A 199 -0.38 -3.81 9.63
N ILE A 200 -1.09 -2.68 9.60
CA ILE A 200 -0.47 -1.36 9.36
C ILE A 200 0.56 -1.10 10.46
N CYS A 201 1.80 -0.84 10.07
CA CYS A 201 2.96 -0.85 10.97
C CYS A 201 2.88 0.16 12.14
N PHE A 202 2.10 1.25 12.00
CA PHE A 202 1.91 2.26 13.05
C PHE A 202 0.54 2.16 13.77
N VAL A 203 -0.34 1.22 13.37
CA VAL A 203 -1.61 0.89 14.07
C VAL A 203 -1.69 -0.63 14.28
N PRO A 204 -0.83 -1.19 15.14
CA PRO A 204 -0.68 -2.64 15.27
C PRO A 204 -1.86 -3.37 15.89
N ASP A 205 -2.76 -2.66 16.54
CA ASP A 205 -4.00 -3.17 17.13
C ASP A 205 -5.23 -3.04 16.22
N GLY A 206 -5.07 -2.38 15.05
CA GLY A 206 -6.14 -2.16 14.08
C GLY A 206 -7.21 -1.13 14.51
N ASP A 207 -7.02 -0.40 15.61
CA ASP A 207 -7.94 0.67 16.03
C ASP A 207 -7.54 2.01 15.41
N TYR A 208 -7.87 2.16 14.13
CA TYR A 208 -7.55 3.35 13.34
C TYR A 208 -8.20 4.62 13.89
N ALA A 209 -9.45 4.53 14.41
CA ALA A 209 -10.15 5.68 14.92
C ALA A 209 -9.49 6.22 16.19
N ARG A 210 -9.13 5.34 17.14
CA ARG A 210 -8.35 5.72 18.31
C ARG A 210 -7.02 6.36 17.91
N PHE A 211 -6.28 5.77 16.98
CA PHE A 211 -5.03 6.33 16.51
C PHE A 211 -5.20 7.74 15.93
N ILE A 212 -6.27 7.99 15.15
CA ILE A 212 -6.58 9.30 14.57
C ILE A 212 -6.88 10.30 15.68
N ASP A 213 -7.71 9.93 16.63
CA ASP A 213 -8.10 10.79 17.78
C ASP A 213 -6.87 11.16 18.62
N GLU A 214 -6.01 10.19 18.96
CA GLU A 214 -4.75 10.42 19.69
C GLU A 214 -3.77 11.30 18.88
N SER A 215 -3.66 11.08 17.57
CA SER A 215 -2.74 11.83 16.69
C SER A 215 -3.13 13.31 16.56
N THR A 216 -4.40 13.64 16.72
CA THR A 216 -4.92 15.00 16.55
C THR A 216 -5.23 15.68 17.90
N GLY A 217 -5.36 14.92 18.98
CA GLY A 217 -5.82 15.42 20.27
C GLY A 217 -7.31 15.80 20.29
N GLU A 218 -8.05 15.52 19.22
CA GLU A 218 -9.45 15.88 19.06
C GLU A 218 -10.26 14.64 18.67
N PRO A 219 -11.10 14.08 19.58
CA PRO A 219 -11.97 12.97 19.25
C PRO A 219 -12.94 13.31 18.14
N SER A 220 -13.21 12.34 17.27
CA SER A 220 -14.21 12.49 16.21
C SER A 220 -15.60 12.70 16.82
N ALA A 221 -16.28 13.77 16.43
CA ALA A 221 -17.59 14.12 16.98
C ALA A 221 -18.65 13.06 16.60
N PRO A 222 -19.56 12.67 17.52
CA PRO A 222 -20.72 11.87 17.18
C PRO A 222 -21.59 12.55 16.11
N GLY A 223 -22.25 11.75 15.27
CA GLY A 223 -23.12 12.25 14.21
C GLY A 223 -24.27 11.27 13.94
N ASN A 224 -24.99 11.45 12.83
CA ASN A 224 -26.16 10.66 12.52
C ASN A 224 -25.86 9.54 11.51
N PHE A 225 -26.37 8.34 11.79
CA PHE A 225 -26.67 7.38 10.75
C PHE A 225 -27.92 7.83 10.02
N VAL A 226 -27.83 7.88 8.69
CA VAL A 226 -28.99 8.17 7.83
C VAL A 226 -29.15 7.10 6.76
N ASP A 227 -30.36 6.91 6.27
CA ASP A 227 -30.57 6.08 5.09
C ASP A 227 -30.25 6.85 3.78
N THR A 228 -30.41 6.21 2.63
CA THR A 228 -30.16 6.81 1.33
C THR A 228 -31.13 7.94 0.97
N ALA A 229 -32.31 8.00 1.65
CA ALA A 229 -33.28 9.07 1.54
C ALA A 229 -33.02 10.23 2.53
N GLY A 230 -32.05 10.11 3.44
CA GLY A 230 -31.71 11.11 4.45
C GLY A 230 -32.48 10.98 5.75
N GLN A 231 -33.27 9.92 5.95
CA GLN A 231 -33.96 9.67 7.21
C GLN A 231 -32.94 9.24 8.28
N VAL A 232 -33.00 9.86 9.46
CA VAL A 232 -32.15 9.51 10.60
C VAL A 232 -32.51 8.14 11.15
N LEU A 233 -31.52 7.26 11.24
CA LEU A 233 -31.64 5.90 11.76
C LEU A 233 -31.07 5.73 13.17
N GLY A 234 -30.26 6.68 13.62
CA GLY A 234 -29.62 6.65 14.94
C GLY A 234 -28.37 7.50 14.98
N GLN A 235 -27.52 7.33 15.99
CA GLN A 235 -26.29 8.08 16.15
C GLN A 235 -25.05 7.18 16.05
N HIS A 236 -24.00 7.69 15.43
CA HIS A 236 -22.68 7.08 15.38
C HIS A 236 -21.67 7.82 16.27
N ARG A 237 -20.57 7.15 16.60
CA ARG A 237 -19.54 7.63 17.53
C ARG A 237 -18.41 8.47 16.90
N GLY A 238 -18.56 8.86 15.64
CA GLY A 238 -17.57 9.62 14.85
C GLY A 238 -17.34 8.98 13.49
N ILE A 239 -17.22 9.81 12.44
CA ILE A 239 -17.13 9.36 11.04
C ILE A 239 -15.89 8.52 10.78
N THR A 240 -14.79 8.75 11.49
CA THR A 240 -13.50 8.03 11.36
C THR A 240 -13.57 6.55 11.75
N HIS A 241 -14.65 6.13 12.43
CA HIS A 241 -14.89 4.72 12.79
C HIS A 241 -15.48 3.89 11.65
N TYR A 242 -15.81 4.50 10.51
CA TYR A 242 -16.58 3.84 9.45
C TYR A 242 -15.87 3.90 8.10
N THR A 243 -16.13 2.88 7.30
CA THR A 243 -15.60 2.74 5.94
C THR A 243 -16.70 2.25 5.01
N VAL A 244 -16.74 2.70 3.76
CA VAL A 244 -17.68 2.25 2.75
C VAL A 244 -17.61 0.73 2.59
N GLY A 245 -18.77 0.07 2.61
CA GLY A 245 -18.91 -1.39 2.58
C GLY A 245 -18.91 -2.07 3.95
N GLN A 246 -18.68 -1.35 5.04
CA GLN A 246 -18.69 -1.89 6.41
C GLN A 246 -20.12 -2.32 6.80
N ARG A 247 -20.21 -3.53 7.38
CA ARG A 247 -21.47 -4.11 7.91
C ARG A 247 -21.42 -4.27 9.42
N LYS A 248 -20.27 -4.71 9.95
CA LYS A 248 -20.10 -5.01 11.38
C LYS A 248 -19.65 -3.76 12.15
N GLY A 249 -19.92 -3.70 13.44
CA GLY A 249 -19.46 -2.62 14.32
C GLY A 249 -20.20 -1.29 14.15
N LEU A 250 -21.42 -1.31 13.56
CA LEU A 250 -22.27 -0.12 13.47
C LEU A 250 -22.85 0.31 14.84
N GLY A 251 -22.90 -0.61 15.81
CA GLY A 251 -23.38 -0.32 17.16
C GLY A 251 -24.90 -0.21 17.32
N ILE A 252 -25.67 -0.47 16.25
CA ILE A 252 -27.13 -0.41 16.23
C ILE A 252 -27.67 -1.67 15.55
N ALA A 253 -28.77 -2.21 16.08
CA ALA A 253 -29.51 -3.31 15.46
C ALA A 253 -30.64 -2.75 14.57
N PHE A 254 -30.55 -3.00 13.27
CA PHE A 254 -31.52 -2.51 12.28
C PHE A 254 -32.59 -3.53 11.87
N GLY A 255 -32.57 -4.76 12.46
CA GLY A 255 -33.47 -5.85 12.08
C GLY A 255 -33.11 -6.50 10.73
N GLU A 256 -32.40 -5.82 9.86
CA GLU A 256 -31.89 -6.29 8.57
C GLU A 256 -30.43 -5.87 8.37
N PRO A 257 -29.67 -6.54 7.48
CA PRO A 257 -28.29 -6.15 7.19
C PRO A 257 -28.23 -4.76 6.56
N ARG A 258 -27.52 -3.84 7.21
CA ARG A 258 -27.19 -2.52 6.68
C ARG A 258 -25.70 -2.40 6.42
N TYR A 259 -25.33 -1.59 5.44
CA TYR A 259 -23.96 -1.36 5.00
C TYR A 259 -23.70 0.14 4.86
N VAL A 260 -22.51 0.57 5.20
CA VAL A 260 -22.07 1.93 4.90
C VAL A 260 -21.96 2.09 3.38
N THR A 261 -22.73 2.99 2.80
CA THR A 261 -22.73 3.29 1.35
C THR A 261 -22.00 4.59 1.04
N ALA A 262 -22.02 5.55 1.95
CA ALA A 262 -21.28 6.80 1.84
C ALA A 262 -20.93 7.39 3.21
N LEU A 263 -19.90 8.21 3.25
CA LEU A 263 -19.54 9.07 4.36
C LEU A 263 -19.68 10.52 3.90
N ARG A 264 -20.35 11.36 4.69
CA ARG A 264 -20.59 12.79 4.41
C ARG A 264 -19.96 13.64 5.52
N PRO A 265 -18.69 14.02 5.40
CA PRO A 265 -17.99 14.80 6.45
C PRO A 265 -18.63 16.15 6.71
N GLU A 266 -19.18 16.81 5.69
CA GLU A 266 -19.76 18.16 5.75
C GLU A 266 -20.97 18.22 6.68
N THR A 267 -21.74 17.13 6.75
CA THR A 267 -22.93 17.01 7.63
C THR A 267 -22.69 16.05 8.80
N ASN A 268 -21.48 15.46 8.88
CA ASN A 268 -21.11 14.43 9.84
C ASN A 268 -22.12 13.26 9.86
N GLU A 269 -22.44 12.76 8.66
CA GLU A 269 -23.38 11.65 8.45
C GLU A 269 -22.69 10.41 7.92
N VAL A 270 -23.12 9.25 8.40
CA VAL A 270 -22.80 7.93 7.86
C VAL A 270 -24.06 7.39 7.17
N VAL A 271 -24.01 7.27 5.84
CA VAL A 271 -25.13 6.79 5.04
C VAL A 271 -25.14 5.27 5.05
N LEU A 272 -26.27 4.69 5.44
CA LEU A 272 -26.50 3.26 5.46
C LEU A 272 -27.49 2.84 4.39
N GLY A 273 -27.13 1.83 3.63
CA GLY A 273 -27.97 1.24 2.59
C GLY A 273 -28.11 -0.26 2.71
N THR A 274 -28.86 -0.85 1.80
CA THR A 274 -29.03 -2.31 1.64
C THR A 274 -27.77 -2.94 1.02
N GLY A 275 -27.77 -4.27 0.89
CA GLY A 275 -26.67 -5.00 0.25
C GLY A 275 -26.49 -4.66 -1.23
N GLU A 276 -27.56 -4.24 -1.94
CA GLU A 276 -27.53 -3.88 -3.35
C GLU A 276 -26.98 -2.47 -3.57
N GLU A 277 -27.28 -1.53 -2.68
CA GLU A 277 -26.86 -0.14 -2.76
C GLU A 277 -25.34 0.07 -2.53
N VAL A 278 -24.63 -0.98 -2.09
CA VAL A 278 -23.16 -0.98 -1.94
C VAL A 278 -22.44 -1.18 -3.27
N PHE A 279 -23.13 -1.58 -4.33
CA PHE A 279 -22.53 -1.86 -5.63
C PHE A 279 -22.53 -0.63 -6.53
N SER A 280 -21.45 -0.46 -7.29
CA SER A 280 -21.33 0.59 -8.32
C SER A 280 -20.77 0.01 -9.61
N SER A 281 -21.33 0.43 -10.75
CA SER A 281 -20.82 0.09 -12.08
C SER A 281 -19.79 1.09 -12.61
N LYS A 282 -19.51 2.17 -11.87
CA LYS A 282 -18.56 3.20 -12.29
C LYS A 282 -17.82 3.78 -11.09
N LEU A 283 -16.64 4.31 -11.35
CA LEU A 283 -15.89 5.17 -10.44
C LEU A 283 -15.13 6.26 -11.19
N LEU A 284 -14.79 7.32 -10.48
CA LEU A 284 -13.84 8.35 -10.90
C LEU A 284 -12.57 8.23 -10.08
N ALA A 285 -11.41 8.45 -10.71
CA ALA A 285 -10.13 8.49 -10.00
C ALA A 285 -9.27 9.64 -10.51
N ASP A 286 -8.51 10.23 -9.61
CA ASP A 286 -7.51 11.27 -9.83
C ASP A 286 -6.09 10.80 -9.47
N ASP A 287 -5.11 11.73 -9.47
CA ASP A 287 -3.69 11.44 -9.21
C ASP A 287 -3.20 10.21 -9.99
N VAL A 288 -3.52 10.19 -11.29
CA VAL A 288 -3.31 9.02 -12.15
C VAL A 288 -1.85 8.91 -12.56
N ASN A 289 -1.21 7.78 -12.24
CA ASN A 289 0.11 7.41 -12.73
C ASN A 289 0.01 6.36 -13.85
N TRP A 290 0.62 6.63 -15.01
CA TRP A 290 0.70 5.70 -16.13
C TRP A 290 2.07 5.01 -16.17
N MET A 291 2.06 3.70 -16.02
CA MET A 291 3.29 2.91 -15.89
C MET A 291 3.71 2.26 -17.21
N ALA A 292 2.94 1.32 -17.73
CA ALA A 292 3.30 0.57 -18.94
C ALA A 292 3.10 1.37 -20.24
N VAL A 293 2.26 2.39 -20.22
CA VAL A 293 1.96 3.26 -21.37
C VAL A 293 2.24 4.71 -21.02
N SER A 294 2.43 5.56 -22.02
CA SER A 294 2.37 7.02 -21.84
C SER A 294 0.94 7.43 -21.47
N GLN A 295 0.78 8.62 -20.89
CA GLN A 295 -0.56 9.15 -20.64
C GLN A 295 -1.37 9.16 -21.94
N PRO A 296 -2.51 8.44 -21.99
CA PRO A 296 -3.35 8.43 -23.17
C PRO A 296 -3.98 9.80 -23.45
N GLU A 297 -4.36 10.07 -24.70
CA GLU A 297 -5.07 11.29 -25.07
C GLU A 297 -6.47 11.33 -24.45
N ILE A 298 -6.98 12.56 -24.24
CA ILE A 298 -8.35 12.80 -23.74
C ILE A 298 -9.36 12.11 -24.66
N GLY A 299 -10.33 11.45 -24.07
CA GLY A 299 -11.36 10.68 -24.79
C GLY A 299 -10.93 9.27 -25.18
N THR A 300 -9.66 8.89 -24.98
CA THR A 300 -9.19 7.50 -25.22
C THR A 300 -9.92 6.53 -24.30
N LYS A 301 -10.34 5.41 -24.88
CA LYS A 301 -10.93 4.28 -24.17
C LYS A 301 -9.97 3.09 -24.15
N LEU A 302 -9.74 2.55 -22.98
CA LEU A 302 -8.87 1.37 -22.77
C LEU A 302 -9.67 0.25 -22.13
N ARG A 303 -9.58 -0.97 -22.67
CA ARG A 303 -10.09 -2.18 -22.02
C ARG A 303 -8.97 -2.84 -21.24
N CYS A 304 -9.25 -3.13 -19.98
CA CYS A 304 -8.28 -3.71 -19.07
C CYS A 304 -8.98 -4.36 -17.87
N ARG A 305 -8.22 -4.85 -16.92
CA ARG A 305 -8.72 -5.32 -15.63
C ARG A 305 -8.37 -4.32 -14.54
N ALA A 306 -9.28 -4.08 -13.59
CA ALA A 306 -9.05 -3.17 -12.47
C ALA A 306 -9.21 -3.85 -11.12
N LYS A 307 -8.28 -3.55 -10.20
CA LYS A 307 -8.44 -3.81 -8.76
C LYS A 307 -8.77 -2.50 -8.06
N ILE A 308 -9.81 -2.50 -7.22
CA ILE A 308 -10.29 -1.31 -6.48
C ILE A 308 -9.95 -1.35 -4.98
N ARG A 309 -9.24 -2.36 -4.53
CA ARG A 309 -8.63 -2.53 -3.19
C ARG A 309 -7.62 -3.66 -3.23
N TYR A 310 -6.77 -3.74 -2.23
CA TYR A 310 -5.67 -4.72 -2.17
C TYR A 310 -6.14 -6.17 -2.39
N ASN A 311 -7.16 -6.60 -1.66
CA ASN A 311 -7.71 -7.97 -1.74
C ASN A 311 -8.77 -8.15 -2.83
N HIS A 312 -8.87 -7.24 -3.81
CA HIS A 312 -9.80 -7.39 -4.92
C HIS A 312 -9.27 -8.38 -5.97
N GLY A 313 -10.13 -9.28 -6.46
CA GLY A 313 -9.75 -10.28 -7.47
C GLY A 313 -9.46 -9.72 -8.86
N GLY A 314 -9.76 -8.44 -9.09
CA GLY A 314 -9.74 -7.82 -10.40
C GLY A 314 -11.02 -8.06 -11.18
N ALA A 315 -11.52 -7.03 -11.87
CA ALA A 315 -12.69 -7.07 -12.71
C ALA A 315 -12.40 -6.42 -14.08
N ASP A 316 -13.00 -6.94 -15.14
CA ASP A 316 -12.90 -6.33 -16.46
C ASP A 316 -13.56 -4.96 -16.46
N CYS A 317 -12.96 -4.01 -17.15
CA CYS A 317 -13.45 -2.64 -17.20
C CYS A 317 -13.07 -1.92 -18.49
N GLU A 318 -13.78 -0.83 -18.77
CA GLU A 318 -13.40 0.18 -19.74
C GLU A 318 -12.99 1.46 -18.98
N VAL A 319 -11.83 2.01 -19.32
CA VAL A 319 -11.29 3.24 -18.75
C VAL A 319 -11.38 4.34 -19.78
N LEU A 320 -12.00 5.48 -19.44
CA LEU A 320 -12.09 6.68 -20.26
C LEU A 320 -11.21 7.77 -19.67
N MET A 321 -10.32 8.35 -20.48
CA MET A 321 -9.51 9.53 -20.14
C MET A 321 -10.37 10.79 -20.17
N LEU A 322 -10.37 11.55 -19.07
CA LEU A 322 -11.10 12.81 -18.91
C LEU A 322 -10.18 14.04 -19.12
N PRO A 323 -10.75 15.24 -19.39
CA PRO A 323 -9.97 16.44 -19.71
C PRO A 323 -9.04 16.93 -18.61
N ASP A 324 -9.36 16.69 -17.35
CA ASP A 324 -8.63 17.14 -16.15
C ASP A 324 -7.55 16.15 -15.69
N GLY A 325 -7.19 15.18 -16.53
CA GLY A 325 -6.22 14.14 -16.21
C GLY A 325 -6.79 13.00 -15.37
N LYS A 326 -8.06 13.07 -15.00
CA LYS A 326 -8.77 12.01 -14.29
C LYS A 326 -9.16 10.88 -15.24
N ILE A 327 -9.55 9.77 -14.65
CA ILE A 327 -10.12 8.64 -15.38
C ILE A 327 -11.50 8.28 -14.83
N GLN A 328 -12.39 7.89 -15.75
CA GLN A 328 -13.61 7.19 -15.41
C GLN A 328 -13.42 5.70 -15.71
N VAL A 329 -13.70 4.85 -14.74
CA VAL A 329 -13.65 3.39 -14.89
C VAL A 329 -15.07 2.86 -14.85
N MET A 330 -15.45 2.10 -15.89
CA MET A 330 -16.77 1.50 -16.04
C MET A 330 -16.66 -0.01 -16.00
N PHE A 331 -17.48 -0.64 -15.18
CA PHE A 331 -17.51 -2.09 -14.98
C PHE A 331 -18.80 -2.67 -15.60
N PRO A 332 -18.72 -3.68 -16.48
CA PRO A 332 -19.88 -4.40 -16.99
C PRO A 332 -20.68 -5.06 -15.85
N THR A 333 -19.98 -5.55 -14.83
CA THR A 333 -20.58 -6.10 -13.61
C THR A 333 -20.30 -5.14 -12.45
N PRO A 334 -21.35 -4.64 -11.75
CA PRO A 334 -21.15 -3.71 -10.64
C PRO A 334 -20.19 -4.25 -9.57
N GLN A 335 -19.32 -3.41 -9.07
CA GLN A 335 -18.30 -3.74 -8.06
C GLN A 335 -18.76 -3.32 -6.68
N ARG A 336 -18.53 -4.20 -5.70
CA ARG A 336 -18.94 -3.96 -4.32
C ARG A 336 -17.98 -3.01 -3.61
N ALA A 337 -18.51 -2.01 -2.91
CA ALA A 337 -17.79 -1.11 -2.03
C ALA A 337 -16.65 -0.37 -2.76
N VAL A 338 -16.99 0.38 -3.79
CA VAL A 338 -16.09 1.38 -4.38
C VAL A 338 -15.85 2.45 -3.33
N THR A 339 -14.62 2.53 -2.82
CA THR A 339 -14.31 3.30 -1.61
C THR A 339 -13.42 4.50 -1.94
N PRO A 340 -13.85 5.74 -1.71
CA PRO A 340 -13.02 6.93 -1.86
C PRO A 340 -11.75 6.85 -1.01
N GLY A 341 -10.62 7.27 -1.58
CA GLY A 341 -9.30 7.19 -0.95
C GLY A 341 -8.55 5.87 -1.18
N GLN A 342 -9.24 4.80 -1.61
CA GLN A 342 -8.55 3.60 -2.11
C GLN A 342 -8.00 3.83 -3.52
N ALA A 343 -7.05 3.00 -3.95
CA ALA A 343 -6.58 3.03 -5.33
C ALA A 343 -7.46 2.21 -6.26
N VAL A 344 -7.56 2.65 -7.51
CA VAL A 344 -7.88 1.77 -8.64
C VAL A 344 -6.60 1.49 -9.41
N VAL A 345 -6.23 0.22 -9.55
CA VAL A 345 -5.02 -0.19 -10.27
C VAL A 345 -5.41 -1.02 -11.48
N LEU A 346 -4.89 -0.62 -12.63
CA LEU A 346 -5.24 -1.12 -13.95
C LEU A 346 -4.17 -2.11 -14.43
N TYR A 347 -4.61 -3.23 -14.97
CA TYR A 347 -3.74 -4.32 -15.43
C TYR A 347 -4.10 -4.75 -16.84
N THR A 348 -3.08 -5.12 -17.62
CA THR A 348 -3.29 -5.87 -18.85
C THR A 348 -3.77 -7.30 -18.55
N GLU A 349 -4.24 -8.03 -19.55
CA GLU A 349 -4.56 -9.45 -19.42
C GLU A 349 -3.34 -10.29 -18.98
N ALA A 350 -2.13 -9.88 -19.39
CA ALA A 350 -0.87 -10.51 -18.98
C ALA A 350 -0.43 -10.16 -17.55
N GLY A 351 -1.20 -9.36 -16.81
CA GLY A 351 -0.87 -8.98 -15.43
C GLY A 351 0.19 -7.88 -15.30
N ILE A 352 0.45 -7.12 -16.36
CA ILE A 352 1.30 -5.92 -16.31
C ILE A 352 0.48 -4.73 -15.82
N VAL A 353 1.01 -3.97 -14.87
CA VAL A 353 0.39 -2.73 -14.39
C VAL A 353 0.42 -1.67 -15.48
N LEU A 354 -0.74 -1.30 -15.99
CA LEU A 354 -0.90 -0.18 -16.94
C LEU A 354 -0.72 1.17 -16.24
N GLY A 355 -1.26 1.29 -15.05
CA GLY A 355 -1.29 2.47 -14.23
C GLY A 355 -2.34 2.37 -13.14
N GLY A 356 -2.74 3.50 -12.58
CA GLY A 356 -3.78 3.56 -11.56
C GLY A 356 -3.94 4.97 -11.02
N GLY A 357 -4.94 5.17 -10.18
CA GLY A 357 -5.23 6.45 -9.54
C GLY A 357 -5.93 6.27 -8.20
N THR A 358 -6.19 7.38 -7.52
CA THR A 358 -6.92 7.41 -6.26
C THR A 358 -8.42 7.58 -6.54
N ILE A 359 -9.25 6.71 -6.00
CA ILE A 359 -10.71 6.75 -6.16
C ILE A 359 -11.27 7.99 -5.44
N GLU A 360 -12.00 8.84 -6.18
CA GLU A 360 -12.72 9.99 -5.63
C GLU A 360 -14.16 9.62 -5.23
N ARG A 361 -14.83 8.88 -6.12
CA ARG A 361 -16.23 8.42 -5.97
C ARG A 361 -16.45 7.14 -6.75
#